data_e9d931f3d6f36a626bd27f99945c3814
#
_entry.id   e9d931f3d6f36a626bd27f99945c3814
#
_cell.length_a   1.000
_cell.length_b   1.000
_cell.length_c   1.000
_cell.angle_alpha   90.00
_cell.angle_beta   90.00
_cell.angle_gamma   90.00
#
_symmetry.space_group_name_H-M   'P 1'
#
loop_
_entity.id
_entity.type
_entity.pdbx_description
1 polymer ?
#
loop_
_entity_poly.entity_id
_entity_poly.type
_entity_poly.pdbx_seq_one_letter_code
_entity_poly.pdbx_strand_id
1 'polypeptide(L)'
;MRIAVMAGTPMDTKLGVDLLKENGFDQTISVPISKNPVEQTTFQALEDEERERYIRSVIDGLKNDIDAVFVYCNSLSSVVNFDSLQEEYRLPMITPMQMYRTLGVEHDYL
;
A
#
# COMPACT_ATOMS: atom_id res chain seq x y z
N MET A 1 -16.30 4.99 -4.78
CA MET A 1 -15.24 4.65 -3.82
C MET A 1 -13.90 5.14 -4.35
N ARG A 2 -13.21 5.91 -3.57
CA ARG A 2 -11.88 6.40 -3.90
C ARG A 2 -10.83 5.54 -3.21
N ILE A 3 -9.91 5.00 -3.99
CA ILE A 3 -8.89 4.09 -3.46
C ILE A 3 -7.51 4.69 -3.72
N ALA A 4 -6.73 4.85 -2.65
CA ALA A 4 -5.33 5.26 -2.79
C ALA A 4 -4.51 4.00 -3.08
N VAL A 5 -3.74 4.02 -4.16
CA VAL A 5 -2.84 2.93 -4.52
C VAL A 5 -1.45 3.28 -4.06
N MET A 6 -0.94 2.56 -3.09
CA MET A 6 0.36 2.81 -2.48
C MET A 6 1.33 1.70 -2.85
N ALA A 7 2.47 2.06 -3.38
CA ALA A 7 3.51 1.12 -3.75
C ALA A 7 4.88 1.77 -3.58
N GLY A 8 5.93 0.99 -3.73
CA GLY A 8 7.28 1.47 -3.50
C GLY A 8 7.78 2.44 -4.54
N THR A 9 7.40 2.27 -5.81
CA THR A 9 7.86 3.12 -6.92
C THR A 9 6.68 3.57 -7.77
N PRO A 10 6.87 4.61 -8.61
CA PRO A 10 5.79 5.05 -9.51
C PRO A 10 5.34 3.96 -10.49
N MET A 11 6.27 3.13 -10.96
CA MET A 11 5.93 2.05 -11.88
C MET A 11 5.02 1.02 -11.21
N ASP A 12 5.36 0.58 -10.02
CA ASP A 12 4.55 -0.38 -9.27
C ASP A 12 3.19 0.22 -8.93
N THR A 13 3.16 1.49 -8.58
CA THR A 13 1.92 2.20 -8.28
C THR A 13 1.01 2.21 -9.50
N LYS A 14 1.58 2.47 -10.68
CA LYS A 14 0.81 2.47 -11.91
C LYS A 14 0.22 1.10 -12.20
N LEU A 15 0.99 0.04 -11.98
CA LEU A 15 0.50 -1.32 -12.17
C LEU A 15 -0.70 -1.61 -11.26
N GLY A 16 -0.63 -1.17 -10.01
CA GLY A 16 -1.74 -1.31 -9.08
C GLY A 16 -2.97 -0.53 -9.51
N VAL A 17 -2.79 0.69 -10.00
CA VAL A 17 -3.89 1.50 -10.53
C VAL A 17 -4.54 0.81 -11.71
N ASP A 18 -3.73 0.31 -12.65
CA ASP A 18 -4.25 -0.38 -13.82
C ASP A 18 -5.05 -1.63 -13.43
N LEU A 19 -4.55 -2.37 -12.46
CA LEU A 19 -5.25 -3.56 -11.97
C LEU A 19 -6.62 -3.21 -11.40
N LEU A 20 -6.71 -2.15 -10.61
CA LEU A 20 -8.00 -1.72 -10.06
C LEU A 20 -8.96 -1.27 -11.15
N LYS A 21 -8.46 -0.54 -12.15
CA LYS A 21 -9.30 -0.10 -13.26
C LYS A 21 -9.84 -1.27 -14.06
N GLU A 22 -9.04 -2.30 -14.26
CA GLU A 22 -9.50 -3.52 -14.94
C GLU A 22 -10.61 -4.23 -14.17
N ASN A 23 -10.69 -4.00 -12.86
CA ASN A 23 -11.71 -4.60 -12.01
C ASN A 23 -12.86 -3.64 -11.68
N GLY A 24 -12.98 -2.54 -12.41
CA GLY A 24 -14.11 -1.63 -12.28
C GLY A 24 -13.94 -0.49 -11.30
N PHE A 25 -12.75 -0.30 -10.75
CA PHE A 25 -12.47 0.80 -9.82
C PHE A 25 -11.78 1.93 -10.57
N ASP A 26 -12.52 2.95 -10.94
CA ASP A 26 -11.98 4.07 -11.74
C ASP A 26 -11.57 5.27 -10.91
N GLN A 27 -11.93 5.34 -9.63
CA GLN A 27 -11.53 6.45 -8.79
C GLN A 27 -10.32 6.05 -7.95
N THR A 28 -9.14 6.25 -8.53
CA THR A 28 -7.89 5.86 -7.87
C THR A 28 -6.97 7.08 -7.72
N ILE A 29 -6.19 7.07 -6.64
CA ILE A 29 -5.18 8.09 -6.39
C ILE A 29 -3.83 7.37 -6.31
N SER A 30 -2.88 7.79 -7.13
CA SER A 30 -1.55 7.19 -7.18
C SER A 30 -0.67 7.76 -6.08
N VAL A 31 -0.14 6.90 -5.20
CA VAL A 31 0.65 7.33 -4.04
C VAL A 31 1.96 6.53 -3.99
N PRO A 32 2.93 6.84 -4.86
CA PRO A 32 4.23 6.18 -4.77
C PRO A 32 4.99 6.65 -3.53
N ILE A 33 5.56 5.72 -2.79
CA ILE A 33 6.31 6.03 -1.57
C ILE A 33 7.68 6.61 -1.91
N SER A 34 8.27 6.18 -3.02
CA SER A 34 9.55 6.70 -3.49
C SER A 34 9.46 7.00 -4.97
N LYS A 35 10.39 7.82 -5.46
CA LYS A 35 10.42 8.21 -6.86
C LYS A 35 11.24 7.27 -7.73
N ASN A 36 12.12 6.50 -7.12
CA ASN A 36 13.03 5.62 -7.84
C ASN A 36 13.55 4.53 -6.90
N PRO A 37 14.23 3.48 -7.44
CA PRO A 37 14.71 2.38 -6.61
C PRO A 37 15.70 2.79 -5.52
N VAL A 38 16.45 3.87 -5.72
CA VAL A 38 17.40 4.34 -4.70
C VAL A 38 16.64 4.84 -3.48
N GLU A 39 15.62 5.67 -3.69
CA GLU A 39 14.77 6.15 -2.60
C GLU A 39 14.03 5.02 -1.91
N GLN A 40 13.59 4.02 -2.67
CA GLN A 40 12.94 2.86 -2.11
C GLN A 40 13.88 2.10 -1.17
N THR A 41 15.14 1.90 -1.59
CA THR A 41 16.14 1.25 -0.77
C THR A 41 16.39 2.05 0.51
N THR A 42 16.48 3.38 0.39
CA THR A 42 16.67 4.26 1.54
C THR A 42 15.51 4.13 2.52
N PHE A 43 14.28 4.11 2.00
CA PHE A 43 13.11 3.96 2.84
C PHE A 43 13.12 2.61 3.58
N GLN A 44 13.48 1.54 2.90
CA GLN A 44 13.54 0.20 3.52
C GLN A 44 14.64 0.10 4.57
N ALA A 45 15.67 0.92 4.48
CA ALA A 45 16.75 0.96 5.44
C ALA A 45 16.43 1.76 6.70
N LEU A 46 15.33 2.51 6.71
CA LEU A 46 14.91 3.25 7.89
C LEU A 46 14.48 2.29 9.00
N GLU A 47 14.48 2.80 10.24
CA GLU A 47 13.95 2.04 11.35
C GLU A 47 12.43 1.97 11.28
N ASP A 48 11.84 0.96 11.94
CA ASP A 48 10.41 0.71 11.88
C ASP A 48 9.58 1.94 12.25
N GLU A 49 9.97 2.65 13.30
CA GLU A 49 9.26 3.84 13.75
C GLU A 49 9.28 4.94 12.69
N GLU A 50 10.40 5.10 12.00
CA GLU A 50 10.52 6.12 10.98
C GLU A 50 9.70 5.77 9.75
N ARG A 51 9.68 4.50 9.35
CA ARG A 51 8.85 4.05 8.25
C ARG A 51 7.37 4.26 8.55
N GLU A 52 6.94 3.88 9.74
CA GLU A 52 5.54 4.08 10.13
C GLU A 52 5.17 5.55 10.19
N ARG A 53 6.06 6.39 10.70
CA ARG A 53 5.81 7.82 10.77
C ARG A 53 5.63 8.42 9.39
N TYR A 54 6.45 7.99 8.45
CA TYR A 54 6.35 8.46 7.06
C TYR A 54 5.01 8.05 6.46
N ILE A 55 4.63 6.78 6.60
CA ILE A 55 3.38 6.28 6.06
C ILE A 55 2.19 6.98 6.71
N ARG A 56 2.24 7.19 8.02
CA ARG A 56 1.18 7.93 8.71
C ARG A 56 1.01 9.33 8.17
N SER A 57 2.11 10.02 7.90
CA SER A 57 2.02 11.37 7.35
C SER A 57 1.37 11.38 5.98
N VAL A 58 1.62 10.35 5.17
CA VAL A 58 0.98 10.21 3.86
C VAL A 58 -0.51 9.95 4.02
N ILE A 59 -0.89 9.03 4.91
CA ILE A 59 -2.30 8.70 5.14
C ILE A 59 -3.04 9.89 5.74
N ASP A 60 -2.43 10.61 6.67
CA ASP A 60 -3.03 11.79 7.28
C ASP A 60 -3.41 12.83 6.23
N GLY A 61 -2.62 12.96 5.18
CA GLY A 61 -2.91 13.89 4.09
C GLY A 61 -4.02 13.44 3.17
N LEU A 62 -4.38 12.16 3.22
CA LEU A 62 -5.32 11.57 2.27
C LEU A 62 -6.62 11.06 2.91
N LYS A 63 -6.63 10.80 4.21
CA LYS A 63 -7.68 10.03 4.87
C LYS A 63 -9.09 10.58 4.68
N ASN A 64 -9.22 11.89 4.48
CA ASN A 64 -10.52 12.51 4.27
C ASN A 64 -10.99 12.43 2.82
N ASP A 65 -10.10 12.07 1.91
CA ASP A 65 -10.37 12.04 0.48
C ASP A 65 -10.48 10.63 -0.09
N ILE A 66 -10.22 9.61 0.72
CA ILE A 66 -10.21 8.22 0.26
C ILE A 66 -11.08 7.33 1.12
N ASP A 67 -11.51 6.22 0.55
CA ASP A 67 -12.34 5.22 1.24
C ASP A 67 -11.56 3.96 1.58
N ALA A 68 -10.42 3.74 0.93
CA ALA A 68 -9.59 2.56 1.15
C ALA A 68 -8.18 2.80 0.62
N VAL A 69 -7.24 1.97 1.09
CA VAL A 69 -5.86 1.96 0.60
C VAL A 69 -5.56 0.58 0.03
N PHE A 70 -5.03 0.55 -1.17
CA PHE A 70 -4.56 -0.69 -1.79
C PHE A 70 -3.03 -0.63 -1.84
N VAL A 71 -2.38 -1.50 -1.08
CA VAL A 71 -0.91 -1.56 -1.02
C VAL A 71 -0.44 -2.60 -2.02
N TYR A 72 0.05 -2.16 -3.16
CA TYR A 72 0.47 -3.04 -4.24
C TYR A 72 1.98 -3.21 -4.23
N CYS A 73 2.51 -3.78 -3.15
CA CYS A 73 3.94 -4.00 -3.02
C CYS A 73 4.22 -4.95 -1.86
N ASN A 74 4.81 -6.10 -2.15
CA ASN A 74 5.16 -7.08 -1.12
C ASN A 74 6.21 -6.53 -0.15
N SER A 75 7.22 -5.83 -0.69
CA SER A 75 8.27 -5.26 0.15
C SER A 75 7.71 -4.26 1.15
N LEU A 76 6.83 -3.38 0.69
CA LEU A 76 6.25 -2.38 1.56
C LEU A 76 5.37 -3.02 2.62
N SER A 77 4.54 -3.99 2.24
CA SER A 77 3.64 -4.65 3.19
C SER A 77 4.39 -5.49 4.21
N SER A 78 5.62 -5.89 3.92
CA SER A 78 6.41 -6.68 4.87
C SER A 78 7.16 -5.82 5.89
N VAL A 79 7.41 -4.54 5.58
CA VAL A 79 8.17 -3.66 6.48
C VAL A 79 7.30 -2.67 7.25
N VAL A 80 6.02 -2.57 6.90
CA VAL A 80 5.07 -1.67 7.58
C VAL A 80 3.88 -2.48 8.05
N ASN A 81 3.45 -2.26 9.30
CA ASN A 81 2.31 -2.98 9.85
C ASN A 81 1.01 -2.28 9.45
N PHE A 82 0.50 -2.63 8.28
CA PHE A 82 -0.75 -2.04 7.77
C PHE A 82 -1.98 -2.51 8.54
N ASP A 83 -1.94 -3.68 9.16
CA ASP A 83 -3.05 -4.14 9.99
C ASP A 83 -3.29 -3.19 11.16
N SER A 84 -2.20 -2.74 11.80
CA SER A 84 -2.28 -1.79 12.89
C SER A 84 -2.78 -0.43 12.41
N LEU A 85 -2.29 0.03 11.24
CA LEU A 85 -2.73 1.29 10.66
C LEU A 85 -4.19 1.26 10.26
N GLN A 86 -4.67 0.12 9.74
CA GLN A 86 -6.07 -0.05 9.39
C GLN A 86 -6.97 0.16 10.60
N GLU A 87 -6.60 -0.40 11.73
CA GLU A 87 -7.37 -0.22 12.97
C GLU A 87 -7.31 1.21 13.46
N GLU A 88 -6.13 1.82 13.42
CA GLU A 88 -5.92 3.18 13.91
C GLU A 88 -6.73 4.19 13.11
N TYR A 89 -6.72 4.09 11.80
CA TYR A 89 -7.41 5.04 10.92
C TYR A 89 -8.82 4.62 10.56
N ARG A 90 -9.24 3.42 10.92
CA ARG A 90 -10.53 2.85 10.55
C ARG A 90 -10.76 2.93 9.04
N LEU A 91 -9.70 2.65 8.30
CA LEU A 91 -9.68 2.76 6.84
C LEU A 91 -9.22 1.42 6.28
N PRO A 92 -10.01 0.76 5.46
CA PRO A 92 -9.60 -0.53 4.88
C PRO A 92 -8.27 -0.42 4.15
N MET A 93 -7.34 -1.29 4.48
CA MET A 93 -6.03 -1.33 3.85
C MET A 93 -5.78 -2.76 3.35
N ILE A 94 -5.82 -2.92 2.04
CA ILE A 94 -5.67 -4.23 1.42
C ILE A 94 -4.22 -4.40 0.99
N THR A 95 -3.58 -5.45 1.47
CA THR A 95 -2.18 -5.76 1.13
C THR A 95 -2.09 -7.12 0.48
N PRO A 96 -1.00 -7.40 -0.26
CA PRO A 96 -0.80 -8.74 -0.81
C PRO A 96 -0.76 -9.82 0.28
N MET A 97 -0.19 -9.51 1.44
CA MET A 97 -0.13 -10.46 2.55
C MET A 97 -1.52 -10.84 3.05
N GLN A 98 -2.43 -9.88 3.15
CA GLN A 98 -3.81 -10.15 3.53
C GLN A 98 -4.52 -10.99 2.49
N MET A 99 -4.27 -10.73 1.21
CA MET A 99 -4.86 -11.51 0.14
C MET A 99 -4.42 -12.96 0.21
N TYR A 100 -3.16 -13.21 0.47
CA TYR A 100 -2.65 -14.58 0.60
C TYR A 100 -3.33 -15.30 1.74
N ARG A 101 -3.52 -14.63 2.87
CA ARG A 101 -4.21 -15.22 4.02
C ARG A 101 -5.68 -15.48 3.74
N THR A 102 -6.33 -14.59 3.02
CA THR A 102 -7.75 -14.70 2.70
C THR A 102 -8.02 -15.81 1.70
N LEU A 103 -7.15 -15.95 0.69
CA LEU A 103 -7.31 -16.96 -0.35
C LEU A 103 -6.94 -18.37 0.11
N GLY A 104 -6.27 -18.48 1.26
CA GLY A 104 -5.93 -19.77 1.81
C GLY A 104 -4.49 -20.16 1.54
N VAL A 105 -4.12 -21.32 2.02
CA VAL A 105 -2.72 -21.73 2.06
C VAL A 105 -2.29 -22.56 0.86
N GLU A 106 -3.17 -22.85 -0.03
CA GLU A 106 -2.85 -23.57 -1.24
C GLU A 106 -2.00 -22.76 -2.17
N HIS A 107 -1.50 -21.63 -1.70
CA HIS A 107 -0.68 -20.72 -2.49
C HIS A 107 0.79 -20.86 -2.20
N ASP A 108 1.19 -21.98 -1.69
CA ASP A 108 2.59 -22.28 -1.48
C ASP A 108 3.37 -22.37 -2.81
N TYR A 109 2.68 -22.47 -3.91
CA TYR A 109 3.32 -22.44 -5.23
C TYR A 109 3.63 -21.02 -5.69
N LEU A 110 3.24 -20.05 -4.94
CA LEU A 110 3.59 -18.69 -5.25
C LEU A 110 5.04 -18.42 -4.91
#